data_48f17323742f30acd96e7997bcfe762c
#
_entry.id   48f17323742f30acd96e7997bcfe762c
#
_cell.length_a   1.000
_cell.length_b   1.000
_cell.length_c   1.000
_cell.angle_alpha   90.00
_cell.angle_beta   90.00
_cell.angle_gamma   90.00
#
_symmetry.space_group_name_H-M   'P 1'
#
loop_
_entity.id
_entity.type
_entity.pdbx_description
1 polymer ?
#
loop_
_entity_poly.entity_id
_entity_poly.type
_entity_poly.pdbx_seq_one_letter_code
_entity_poly.pdbx_strand_id
1 'polypeptide(L)'
;MLGDHPVFPILLSIDLDASRSFYRDTLGLRLVREDPGRLVFACGGGTQLVISGSTTGTRDTQTQMAWRVPDIHAALADLRARGVRIEEYTAPDPVTTDGIADMGYAWAAWFIDPSRNCVAVVEPK
;
A
#
# COMPACT_ATOMS: atom_id res chain seq x y z
N MET A 1 -14.80 -20.45 -12.95
CA MET A 1 -15.48 -19.40 -12.15
C MET A 1 -14.42 -18.44 -11.61
N LEU A 2 -14.79 -17.21 -11.25
CA LEU A 2 -13.82 -16.20 -10.84
C LEU A 2 -12.99 -16.62 -9.64
N GLY A 3 -13.56 -17.37 -8.71
CA GLY A 3 -12.83 -17.85 -7.53
C GLY A 3 -11.68 -18.78 -7.83
N ASP A 4 -11.58 -19.28 -9.06
CA ASP A 4 -10.49 -20.16 -9.48
C ASP A 4 -9.32 -19.39 -10.09
N HIS A 5 -9.45 -18.07 -10.23
CA HIS A 5 -8.44 -17.23 -10.87
C HIS A 5 -7.77 -16.31 -9.84
N PRO A 6 -6.48 -15.98 -10.04
CA PRO A 6 -5.82 -15.04 -9.14
C PRO A 6 -6.40 -13.63 -9.29
N VAL A 7 -6.34 -12.88 -8.20
CA VAL A 7 -6.69 -11.46 -8.20
C VAL A 7 -5.44 -10.63 -7.94
N PHE A 8 -5.46 -9.39 -8.38
CA PHE A 8 -4.38 -8.46 -8.12
C PHE A 8 -4.93 -7.05 -7.93
N PRO A 9 -4.35 -6.24 -7.04
CA PRO A 9 -4.76 -4.86 -6.87
C PRO A 9 -4.25 -3.99 -8.00
N ILE A 10 -5.03 -2.97 -8.34
CA ILE A 10 -4.64 -1.91 -9.28
C ILE A 10 -4.79 -0.58 -8.54
N LEU A 11 -3.69 0.14 -8.39
CA LEU A 11 -3.71 1.50 -7.85
C LEU A 11 -3.57 2.51 -8.99
N LEU A 12 -4.23 3.64 -8.85
CA LEU A 12 -4.19 4.70 -9.86
C LEU A 12 -3.05 5.67 -9.57
N SER A 13 -2.37 6.12 -10.62
CA SER A 13 -1.26 7.06 -10.52
C SER A 13 -1.48 8.25 -11.44
N ILE A 14 -1.37 9.45 -10.89
CA ILE A 14 -1.38 10.69 -11.68
C ILE A 14 0.01 11.05 -12.21
N ASP A 15 1.05 10.37 -11.71
CA ASP A 15 2.44 10.58 -12.10
C ASP A 15 3.19 9.25 -11.95
N LEU A 16 3.33 8.52 -13.06
CA LEU A 16 3.95 7.20 -13.05
C LEU A 16 5.43 7.24 -12.63
N ASP A 17 6.14 8.33 -12.93
CA ASP A 17 7.54 8.45 -12.50
C ASP A 17 7.62 8.56 -10.98
N ALA A 18 6.76 9.35 -10.35
CA ALA A 18 6.70 9.46 -8.90
C ALA A 18 6.29 8.13 -8.26
N SER A 19 5.32 7.43 -8.83
CA SER A 19 4.88 6.14 -8.33
C SER A 19 5.98 5.08 -8.47
N ARG A 20 6.70 5.08 -9.60
CA ARG A 20 7.82 4.15 -9.80
C ARG A 20 8.90 4.38 -8.73
N SER A 21 9.27 5.61 -8.48
CA SER A 21 10.27 5.94 -7.46
C SER A 21 9.80 5.53 -6.07
N PHE A 22 8.53 5.77 -5.75
CA PHE A 22 8.00 5.42 -4.44
C PHE A 22 7.98 3.90 -4.21
N TYR A 23 7.37 3.16 -5.13
CA TYR A 23 7.19 1.71 -4.94
C TYR A 23 8.51 0.94 -5.15
N ARG A 24 9.32 1.31 -6.12
CA ARG A 24 10.59 0.64 -6.39
C ARG A 24 11.68 1.09 -5.43
N ASP A 25 11.91 2.40 -5.32
CA ASP A 25 13.09 2.93 -4.62
C ASP A 25 12.82 3.11 -3.13
N THR A 26 11.70 3.68 -2.75
CA THR A 26 11.36 3.91 -1.33
C THR A 26 10.89 2.62 -0.66
N LEU A 27 9.90 1.92 -1.22
CA LEU A 27 9.39 0.69 -0.63
C LEU A 27 10.24 -0.54 -0.95
N GLY A 28 11.07 -0.48 -1.98
CA GLY A 28 11.95 -1.58 -2.34
C GLY A 28 11.27 -2.72 -3.09
N LEU A 29 10.13 -2.49 -3.73
CA LEU A 29 9.47 -3.51 -4.52
C LEU A 29 10.22 -3.74 -5.84
N ARG A 30 10.19 -4.96 -6.33
CA ARG A 30 10.83 -5.31 -7.60
C ARG A 30 9.88 -5.01 -8.76
N LEU A 31 10.28 -4.08 -9.63
CA LEU A 31 9.57 -3.78 -10.86
C LEU A 31 9.86 -4.91 -11.85
N VAL A 32 8.82 -5.66 -12.25
CA VAL A 32 8.98 -6.82 -13.13
C VAL A 32 8.50 -6.56 -14.55
N ARG A 33 7.68 -5.53 -14.76
CA ARG A 33 7.21 -5.16 -16.08
C ARG A 33 6.80 -3.70 -16.11
N GLU A 34 7.11 -3.05 -17.22
CA GLU A 34 6.71 -1.67 -17.47
C GLU A 34 6.20 -1.58 -18.90
N ASP A 35 4.95 -1.14 -19.01
CA ASP A 35 4.31 -0.86 -20.30
C ASP A 35 3.96 0.63 -20.35
N PRO A 36 3.64 1.20 -21.50
CA PRO A 36 3.10 2.56 -21.55
C PRO A 36 1.85 2.66 -20.66
N GLY A 37 1.91 3.55 -19.64
CA GLY A 37 0.81 3.78 -18.71
C GLY A 37 0.62 2.72 -17.62
N ARG A 38 1.60 1.81 -17.42
CA ARG A 38 1.42 0.68 -16.50
C ARG A 38 2.74 0.22 -15.90
N LEU A 39 2.75 -0.01 -14.58
CA LEU A 39 3.87 -0.61 -13.86
C LEU A 39 3.38 -1.87 -13.15
N VAL A 40 4.18 -2.93 -13.15
CA VAL A 40 3.87 -4.17 -12.44
C VAL A 40 5.01 -4.50 -11.48
N PHE A 41 4.69 -4.66 -10.22
CA PHE A 41 5.65 -5.02 -9.16
C PHE A 41 5.37 -6.41 -8.64
N ALA A 42 6.44 -7.16 -8.39
CA ALA A 42 6.34 -8.46 -7.72
C ALA A 42 6.24 -8.25 -6.21
N CYS A 43 5.32 -8.97 -5.58
CA CYS A 43 5.11 -8.98 -4.14
C CYS A 43 5.19 -10.41 -3.60
N GLY A 44 5.03 -10.57 -2.29
CA GLY A 44 5.17 -11.85 -1.64
C GLY A 44 4.16 -12.90 -2.11
N GLY A 45 4.55 -14.17 -2.03
CA GLY A 45 3.64 -15.29 -2.35
C GLY A 45 3.24 -15.36 -3.82
N GLY A 46 4.05 -14.82 -4.72
CA GLY A 46 3.72 -14.81 -6.14
C GLY A 46 2.67 -13.78 -6.53
N THR A 47 2.34 -12.85 -5.64
CA THR A 47 1.37 -11.80 -5.92
C THR A 47 2.00 -10.65 -6.67
N GLN A 48 1.16 -9.81 -7.27
CA GLN A 48 1.61 -8.64 -8.02
C GLN A 48 0.76 -7.43 -7.67
N LEU A 49 1.39 -6.25 -7.74
CA LEU A 49 0.74 -4.96 -7.62
C LEU A 49 0.87 -4.25 -8.96
N VAL A 50 -0.24 -3.78 -9.52
CA VAL A 50 -0.27 -3.01 -10.75
C VAL A 50 -0.53 -1.55 -10.43
N ILE A 51 0.28 -0.65 -11.01
CA ILE A 51 0.05 0.79 -10.96
C ILE A 51 -0.36 1.22 -12.37
N SER A 52 -1.52 1.82 -12.50
CA SER A 52 -2.08 2.24 -13.79
C SER A 52 -2.19 3.76 -13.87
N GLY A 53 -1.76 4.34 -14.98
CA GLY A 53 -1.88 5.77 -15.21
C GLY A 53 -3.34 6.24 -15.23
N SER A 54 -3.58 7.40 -14.63
CA SER A 54 -4.90 8.01 -14.52
C SER A 54 -4.77 9.52 -14.62
N THR A 55 -5.75 10.18 -15.22
CA THR A 55 -5.78 11.64 -15.28
C THR A 55 -6.30 12.27 -13.99
N THR A 56 -7.06 11.52 -13.21
CA THR A 56 -7.71 12.03 -11.99
C THR A 56 -7.13 11.44 -10.71
N GLY A 57 -6.48 10.29 -10.77
CA GLY A 57 -5.97 9.59 -9.60
C GLY A 57 -7.07 9.07 -8.70
N THR A 58 -6.71 8.78 -7.46
CA THR A 58 -7.63 8.34 -6.44
C THR A 58 -8.12 9.56 -5.64
N ARG A 59 -9.43 9.69 -5.50
CA ARG A 59 -10.06 10.78 -4.74
C ARG A 59 -10.67 10.31 -3.43
N ASP A 60 -10.62 9.02 -3.19
CA ASP A 60 -11.16 8.39 -1.99
C ASP A 60 -10.11 8.40 -0.88
N THR A 61 -10.55 8.51 0.36
CA THR A 61 -9.68 8.42 1.53
C THR A 61 -9.71 7.03 2.18
N GLN A 62 -10.46 6.11 1.58
CA GLN A 62 -10.56 4.73 2.07
C GLN A 62 -9.31 3.93 1.71
N THR A 63 -9.07 2.86 2.45
CA THR A 63 -7.98 1.93 2.17
C THR A 63 -8.17 1.30 0.80
N GLN A 64 -7.17 1.44 -0.06
CA GLN A 64 -7.19 0.91 -1.42
C GLN A 64 -6.60 -0.50 -1.49
N MET A 65 -5.63 -0.78 -0.64
CA MET A 65 -4.87 -2.03 -0.66
C MET A 65 -4.19 -2.23 0.69
N ALA A 66 -3.88 -3.47 1.03
CA ALA A 66 -3.12 -3.77 2.24
C ALA A 66 -2.08 -4.86 1.98
N TRP A 67 -0.95 -4.77 2.69
CA TRP A 67 -0.01 -5.87 2.83
C TRP A 67 -0.27 -6.56 4.16
N ARG A 68 -0.29 -7.88 4.15
CA ARG A 68 -0.28 -8.67 5.37
C ARG A 68 1.16 -8.88 5.81
N VAL A 69 1.45 -8.53 7.06
CA VAL A 69 2.79 -8.66 7.62
C VAL A 69 2.75 -9.51 8.89
N PRO A 70 3.83 -10.25 9.18
CA PRO A 70 3.87 -11.07 10.41
C PRO A 70 4.14 -10.25 11.67
N ASP A 71 4.72 -9.05 11.55
CA ASP A 71 5.08 -8.19 12.68
C ASP A 71 4.93 -6.73 12.25
N ILE A 72 3.84 -6.09 12.71
CA ILE A 72 3.54 -4.71 12.31
C ILE A 72 4.55 -3.71 12.88
N HIS A 73 5.11 -3.98 14.05
CA HIS A 73 6.11 -3.07 14.64
C HIS A 73 7.38 -3.07 13.80
N ALA A 74 7.84 -4.23 13.35
CA ALA A 74 8.99 -4.34 12.46
C ALA A 74 8.71 -3.69 11.10
N ALA A 75 7.52 -3.89 10.56
CA ALA A 75 7.11 -3.27 9.29
C ALA A 75 7.12 -1.74 9.39
N LEU A 76 6.57 -1.18 10.46
CA LEU A 76 6.55 0.28 10.65
C LEU A 76 7.95 0.84 10.85
N ALA A 77 8.80 0.15 11.60
CA ALA A 77 10.18 0.57 11.80
C ALA A 77 10.93 0.64 10.45
N ASP A 78 10.74 -0.36 9.59
CA ASP A 78 11.34 -0.39 8.27
C ASP A 78 10.80 0.73 7.38
N LEU A 79 9.49 0.94 7.36
CA LEU A 79 8.87 2.00 6.57
C LEU A 79 9.35 3.38 7.02
N ARG A 80 9.42 3.61 8.33
CA ARG A 80 9.92 4.89 8.86
C ARG A 80 11.40 5.11 8.54
N ALA A 81 12.19 4.05 8.58
CA ALA A 81 13.60 4.13 8.19
C ALA A 81 13.77 4.48 6.71
N ARG A 82 12.80 4.13 5.87
CA ARG A 82 12.77 4.47 4.44
C ARG A 82 12.18 5.85 4.17
N GLY A 83 11.80 6.60 5.20
CA GLY A 83 11.24 7.93 5.06
C GLY A 83 9.74 7.96 4.79
N VAL A 84 9.05 6.84 4.95
CA VAL A 84 7.60 6.79 4.78
C VAL A 84 6.93 7.34 6.04
N ARG A 85 6.00 8.29 5.85
CA ARG A 85 5.20 8.84 6.94
C ARG A 85 4.03 7.89 7.23
N ILE A 86 3.92 7.46 8.48
CA ILE A 86 2.79 6.67 8.94
C ILE A 86 1.69 7.61 9.42
N GLU A 87 0.46 7.40 8.95
CA GLU A 87 -0.67 8.25 9.30
C GLU A 87 -1.14 8.01 10.73
N GLU A 88 -1.63 9.07 11.38
CA GLU A 88 -2.24 9.00 12.69
C GLU A 88 -3.70 9.42 12.60
N TYR A 89 -4.58 8.70 13.27
CA TYR A 89 -6.01 8.99 13.32
C TYR A 89 -6.46 9.06 14.77
N THR A 90 -7.35 10.00 15.08
CA THR A 90 -7.77 10.24 16.45
C THR A 90 -9.20 9.83 16.75
N ALA A 91 -10.12 9.96 15.79
CA ALA A 91 -11.53 9.62 15.98
C ALA A 91 -12.31 9.85 14.67
N PRO A 92 -13.51 9.27 14.54
CA PRO A 92 -14.09 8.29 15.45
C PRO A 92 -13.53 6.88 15.25
N ASP A 93 -13.07 6.57 14.03
CA ASP A 93 -12.60 5.24 13.68
C ASP A 93 -11.83 5.33 12.35
N PRO A 94 -10.59 4.79 12.32
CA PRO A 94 -9.87 4.17 13.42
C PRO A 94 -9.24 5.18 14.38
N VAL A 95 -8.76 4.68 15.53
CA VAL A 95 -7.90 5.42 16.44
C VAL A 95 -6.54 4.74 16.46
N THR A 96 -5.46 5.51 16.22
CA THR A 96 -4.11 4.96 16.20
C THR A 96 -3.31 5.42 17.43
N THR A 97 -2.37 4.56 17.87
CA THR A 97 -1.34 4.88 18.85
C THR A 97 0.00 4.49 18.24
N ASP A 98 0.91 5.44 18.07
CA ASP A 98 2.17 5.24 17.35
C ASP A 98 1.94 4.65 15.97
N GLY A 99 0.89 5.09 15.30
CA GLY A 99 0.52 4.66 13.95
C GLY A 99 -0.30 3.39 13.87
N ILE A 100 -0.53 2.70 14.99
CA ILE A 100 -1.18 1.38 14.99
C ILE A 100 -2.58 1.47 15.58
N ALA A 101 -3.55 0.92 14.84
CA ALA A 101 -4.94 0.78 15.29
C ALA A 101 -5.22 -0.67 15.64
N ASP A 102 -5.97 -0.87 16.73
CA ASP A 102 -6.56 -2.16 17.07
C ASP A 102 -7.91 -2.28 16.37
N MET A 103 -7.98 -3.15 15.35
CA MET A 103 -9.19 -3.36 14.56
C MET A 103 -10.05 -4.51 15.10
N GLY A 104 -9.67 -5.08 16.25
CA GLY A 104 -10.34 -6.24 16.85
C GLY A 104 -9.78 -7.56 16.33
N TYR A 105 -9.86 -7.78 15.04
CA TYR A 105 -9.35 -8.99 14.38
C TYR A 105 -7.91 -8.86 13.89
N ALA A 106 -7.37 -7.64 13.89
CA ALA A 106 -6.03 -7.36 13.35
C ALA A 106 -5.50 -6.05 13.90
N TRP A 107 -4.18 -5.87 13.81
CA TRP A 107 -3.51 -4.58 13.97
C TRP A 107 -3.32 -3.98 12.58
N ALA A 108 -3.51 -2.68 12.43
CA ALA A 108 -3.38 -2.01 11.14
C ALA A 108 -2.68 -0.66 11.27
N ALA A 109 -1.99 -0.28 10.20
CA ALA A 109 -1.38 1.04 10.06
C ALA A 109 -1.47 1.47 8.60
N TRP A 110 -1.39 2.78 8.34
CA TRP A 110 -1.63 3.34 7.00
C TRP A 110 -0.56 4.32 6.60
N PHE A 111 -0.30 4.39 5.30
CA PHE A 111 0.47 5.44 4.67
C PHE A 111 -0.18 5.83 3.34
N ILE A 112 0.16 7.02 2.85
CA ILE A 112 -0.42 7.59 1.62
C ILE A 112 0.68 7.63 0.56
N ASP A 113 0.40 7.10 -0.64
CA ASP A 113 1.36 7.13 -1.74
C ASP A 113 1.34 8.50 -2.47
N PRO A 114 2.27 8.73 -3.43
CA PRO A 114 2.33 10.02 -4.13
C PRO A 114 1.08 10.40 -4.92
N SER A 115 0.24 9.44 -5.28
CA SER A 115 -1.01 9.67 -5.99
C SER A 115 -2.24 9.62 -5.08
N ARG A 116 -2.01 9.72 -3.76
CA ARG A 116 -3.03 9.78 -2.71
C ARG A 116 -3.77 8.45 -2.49
N ASN A 117 -3.20 7.34 -2.91
CA ASN A 117 -3.74 6.04 -2.54
C ASN A 117 -3.43 5.77 -1.07
N CYS A 118 -4.45 5.40 -0.32
CA CYS A 118 -4.31 5.00 1.08
C CYS A 118 -3.99 3.50 1.13
N VAL A 119 -2.84 3.18 1.69
CA VAL A 119 -2.33 1.81 1.72
C VAL A 119 -2.12 1.40 3.17
N ALA A 120 -2.54 0.18 3.49
CA ALA A 120 -2.41 -0.35 4.84
C ALA A 120 -1.36 -1.47 4.92
N VAL A 121 -0.80 -1.62 6.11
CA VAL A 121 -0.13 -2.86 6.53
C VAL A 121 -0.93 -3.44 7.68
N VAL A 122 -1.14 -4.75 7.66
CA VAL A 122 -2.05 -5.44 8.57
C VAL A 122 -1.37 -6.67 9.12
N GLU A 123 -1.41 -6.81 10.45
CA GLU A 123 -0.98 -8.03 11.13
C GLU A 123 -2.22 -8.68 11.72
N PRO A 124 -2.61 -9.89 11.25
CA PRO A 124 -3.73 -10.63 11.85
C PRO A 124 -3.42 -11.00 13.31
N LYS A 125 -4.45 -10.93 14.15
CA LYS A 125 -4.34 -11.37 15.55
C LYS A 125 -4.41 -12.88 15.68
#